data_2035e507bd6d44cd8954e0d5d483cb14
#
_entry.id   2035e507bd6d44cd8954e0d5d483cb14
#
_cell.length_a   1.000
_cell.length_b   1.000
_cell.length_c   1.000
_cell.angle_alpha   90.00
_cell.angle_beta   90.00
_cell.angle_gamma   90.00
#
_symmetry.space_group_name_H-M   'P 1'
#
loop_
_entity.id
_entity.type
_entity.pdbx_description
1 polymer ?
#
loop_
_entity_poly.entity_id
_entity_poly.type
_entity_poly.pdbx_seq_one_letter_code
_entity_poly.pdbx_strand_id
1 'polypeptide(L)'
;MQQSTTPILTPDQRLRVFVSSTLQELAEERTAVKQAIQQIHLTPVMFEMGARPHAPRNLYRQYLAQSQIFVGIYWERYGWVAPEETVSGLEDEYNLSGDMPKLIYIKQSEGQREEPLKQLIHRIQQDDKVSYKTFTNAKELGNLIINDLALLLTERFNLAMRSVSTTTEGKFFDSIPSIPNPIIGRDRNVTEVLTLLQRPNARLVTLSGPGGIGKTRMVIEVAGKIKHHFRDGAAFVPLAPVKDHQLVVETICYHLGLKTAGNLLESLKLYFEEKSFLLVLDNFEQVIEASAILDDLLFAAPGLKILVTSRERLALSFEQTYTVPTLPDIYPEGPKEEEDFPPAMQLFIQRAKAIQPFFTVDAHNKDIIYRICHRLEGLPLAIELAAGQINLFSPAMLLEKLENSLDVLKANFRDIPDRQKTMRNTIAWSFQLLSAEEQNLLMHMSIFHSGCRLDGIESIMGVEADELYFMLGALIDKSLIFKMDEGSVIRFQMLEYIREFCIDKLKATGMYEAAQEKQADFYHDCLQRIKLQQNKVDQNDILKCLENEHNNLRQVMDFLLEKK
;
A
#
# COMPACT_ATOMS: atom_id res chain seq x y z
N MET A 1 -12.98 -4.58 42.37
CA MET A 1 -12.70 -4.22 40.95
C MET A 1 -11.39 -3.45 40.92
N GLN A 2 -10.28 -4.15 40.73
CA GLN A 2 -8.99 -3.50 40.48
C GLN A 2 -8.87 -3.33 38.96
N GLN A 3 -8.93 -2.09 38.51
CA GLN A 3 -8.58 -1.73 37.16
C GLN A 3 -7.08 -1.97 37.00
N SER A 4 -6.70 -2.97 36.20
CA SER A 4 -5.33 -3.12 35.73
C SER A 4 -5.05 -2.02 34.69
N THR A 5 -4.54 -0.90 35.18
CA THR A 5 -4.01 0.15 34.30
C THR A 5 -2.74 -0.38 33.66
N THR A 6 -2.78 -0.68 32.37
CA THR A 6 -1.57 -0.95 31.59
C THR A 6 -0.68 0.30 31.69
N PRO A 7 0.59 0.20 32.12
CA PRO A 7 1.44 1.37 32.27
C PRO A 7 1.66 2.03 30.91
N ILE A 8 1.44 3.33 30.84
CA ILE A 8 1.79 4.13 29.65
C ILE A 8 3.31 4.26 29.65
N LEU A 9 3.96 3.62 28.66
CA LEU A 9 5.41 3.64 28.53
C LEU A 9 5.85 4.92 27.79
N THR A 10 7.02 5.44 28.16
CA THR A 10 7.61 6.62 27.49
C THR A 10 8.02 6.29 26.05
N PRO A 11 7.98 7.26 25.10
CA PRO A 11 8.21 6.99 23.65
C PRO A 11 9.58 6.43 23.29
N ASP A 12 10.57 6.45 24.19
CA ASP A 12 11.97 6.12 23.91
C ASP A 12 12.43 4.76 24.47
N GLN A 13 11.56 3.75 24.44
CA GLN A 13 11.92 2.38 24.83
C GLN A 13 12.27 1.53 23.60
N ARG A 14 13.37 1.86 22.94
CA ARG A 14 13.89 1.05 21.83
C ARG A 14 14.49 -0.25 22.37
N LEU A 15 14.19 -1.36 21.69
CA LEU A 15 14.84 -2.63 21.96
C LEU A 15 16.36 -2.51 21.71
N ARG A 16 17.14 -3.11 22.63
CA ARG A 16 18.59 -3.10 22.61
C ARG A 16 19.10 -4.41 22.05
N VAL A 17 19.99 -4.32 21.05
CA VAL A 17 20.61 -5.45 20.39
C VAL A 17 22.08 -5.48 20.77
N PHE A 18 22.47 -6.47 21.56
CA PHE A 18 23.87 -6.69 21.95
C PHE A 18 24.63 -7.32 20.79
N VAL A 19 25.78 -6.75 20.41
CA VAL A 19 26.63 -7.24 19.31
C VAL A 19 27.95 -7.76 19.88
N SER A 20 28.10 -9.08 19.81
CA SER A 20 29.30 -9.82 20.22
C SER A 20 30.18 -10.13 19.01
N SER A 21 31.42 -9.68 19.00
CA SER A 21 32.40 -9.96 17.96
C SER A 21 33.81 -9.45 18.35
N THR A 22 34.86 -9.91 17.67
CA THR A 22 36.21 -9.34 17.79
C THR A 22 36.25 -7.89 17.31
N LEU A 23 37.01 -7.02 18.00
CA LEU A 23 36.98 -5.58 17.77
C LEU A 23 37.76 -5.16 16.51
N GLN A 24 38.96 -5.68 16.31
CA GLN A 24 39.86 -5.25 15.23
C GLN A 24 39.66 -6.04 13.93
N GLU A 25 39.48 -7.33 14.04
CA GLU A 25 39.35 -8.25 12.92
C GLU A 25 38.05 -8.03 12.12
N LEU A 26 36.95 -7.67 12.80
CA LEU A 26 35.63 -7.48 12.24
C LEU A 26 35.16 -6.02 12.26
N ALA A 27 36.05 -5.04 12.18
CA ALA A 27 35.75 -3.62 12.31
C ALA A 27 34.75 -3.10 11.24
N GLU A 28 34.87 -3.55 9.99
CA GLU A 28 33.96 -3.20 8.90
C GLU A 28 32.57 -3.83 9.11
N GLU A 29 32.53 -5.11 9.47
CA GLU A 29 31.31 -5.84 9.78
C GLU A 29 30.57 -5.20 10.95
N ARG A 30 31.28 -4.84 12.01
CA ARG A 30 30.71 -4.14 13.17
C ARG A 30 30.05 -2.82 12.78
N THR A 31 30.69 -2.07 11.88
CA THR A 31 30.13 -0.82 11.36
C THR A 31 28.85 -1.06 10.56
N ALA A 32 28.85 -2.05 9.68
CA ALA A 32 27.67 -2.43 8.88
C ALA A 32 26.51 -2.91 9.77
N VAL A 33 26.81 -3.72 10.79
CA VAL A 33 25.80 -4.22 11.75
C VAL A 33 25.20 -3.08 12.57
N LYS A 34 26.03 -2.14 13.04
CA LYS A 34 25.57 -0.95 13.75
C LYS A 34 24.59 -0.14 12.90
N GLN A 35 24.92 0.11 11.63
CA GLN A 35 24.04 0.82 10.68
C GLN A 35 22.75 0.05 10.41
N ALA A 36 22.84 -1.26 10.20
CA ALA A 36 21.68 -2.13 9.97
C ALA A 36 20.68 -2.10 11.15
N ILE A 37 21.17 -2.21 12.39
CA ILE A 37 20.34 -2.12 13.59
C ILE A 37 19.69 -0.74 13.73
N GLN A 38 20.43 0.33 13.45
CA GLN A 38 19.92 1.69 13.50
C GLN A 38 18.88 1.97 12.40
N GLN A 39 19.04 1.36 11.22
CA GLN A 39 18.12 1.53 10.10
C GLN A 39 16.71 1.01 10.42
N ILE A 40 16.59 -0.02 11.24
CA ILE A 40 15.31 -0.54 11.72
C ILE A 40 14.88 0.07 13.07
N HIS A 41 15.49 1.20 13.44
CA HIS A 41 15.19 1.97 14.65
C HIS A 41 15.40 1.22 15.98
N LEU A 42 16.26 0.19 16.01
CA LEU A 42 16.72 -0.45 17.23
C LEU A 42 17.99 0.22 17.78
N THR A 43 18.34 -0.08 19.02
CA THR A 43 19.54 0.47 19.66
C THR A 43 20.66 -0.57 19.67
N PRO A 44 21.76 -0.39 18.90
CA PRO A 44 22.92 -1.28 18.98
C PRO A 44 23.66 -1.04 20.30
N VAL A 45 23.97 -2.12 21.01
CA VAL A 45 24.78 -2.13 22.22
C VAL A 45 26.11 -2.82 21.91
N MET A 46 27.18 -2.04 21.86
CA MET A 46 28.52 -2.49 21.47
C MET A 46 29.56 -2.03 22.49
N PHE A 47 30.60 -2.80 22.65
CA PHE A 47 31.62 -2.55 23.67
C PHE A 47 32.35 -1.20 23.50
N GLU A 48 32.52 -0.72 22.27
CA GLU A 48 33.24 0.53 21.96
C GLU A 48 32.47 1.82 22.26
N MET A 49 31.26 1.75 22.79
CA MET A 49 30.42 2.93 23.01
C MET A 49 30.86 3.75 24.24
N GLY A 50 32.09 4.20 24.24
CA GLY A 50 32.64 5.19 25.15
C GLY A 50 33.45 4.62 26.34
N ALA A 51 34.42 5.41 26.83
CA ALA A 51 35.19 5.08 28.03
C ALA A 51 34.33 5.14 29.29
N ARG A 52 34.45 4.13 30.16
CA ARG A 52 33.74 4.04 31.43
C ARG A 52 34.70 3.68 32.56
N PRO A 53 34.53 4.18 33.80
CA PRO A 53 35.39 3.89 34.93
C PRO A 53 35.10 2.51 35.56
N HIS A 54 34.96 1.48 34.74
CA HIS A 54 34.63 0.12 35.15
C HIS A 54 35.48 -0.91 34.39
N ALA A 55 35.72 -2.05 35.02
CA ALA A 55 36.43 -3.16 34.37
C ALA A 55 35.65 -3.63 33.11
N PRO A 56 36.33 -3.94 31.99
CA PRO A 56 35.69 -4.36 30.73
C PRO A 56 34.64 -5.48 30.92
N ARG A 57 34.94 -6.44 31.76
CA ARG A 57 34.05 -7.57 32.07
C ARG A 57 32.73 -7.15 32.72
N ASN A 58 32.76 -6.20 33.66
CA ASN A 58 31.55 -5.70 34.29
C ASN A 58 30.69 -4.90 33.31
N LEU A 59 31.33 -4.21 32.33
CA LEU A 59 30.62 -3.42 31.34
C LEU A 59 29.82 -4.30 30.37
N TYR A 60 30.47 -5.28 29.69
CA TYR A 60 29.74 -6.08 28.72
C TYR A 60 28.67 -6.95 29.38
N ARG A 61 28.89 -7.46 30.59
CA ARG A 61 27.88 -8.21 31.33
C ARG A 61 26.65 -7.37 31.68
N GLN A 62 26.85 -6.12 32.09
CA GLN A 62 25.74 -5.20 32.36
C GLN A 62 25.04 -4.76 31.07
N TYR A 63 25.77 -4.56 29.97
CA TYR A 63 25.20 -4.24 28.67
C TYR A 63 24.37 -5.39 28.12
N LEU A 64 24.87 -6.60 28.23
CA LEU A 64 24.17 -7.83 27.85
C LEU A 64 22.89 -8.00 28.68
N ALA A 65 22.97 -7.86 30.00
CA ALA A 65 21.82 -7.97 30.90
C ALA A 65 20.69 -6.95 30.61
N GLN A 66 21.01 -5.80 29.99
CA GLN A 66 20.06 -4.77 29.59
C GLN A 66 19.57 -4.90 28.14
N SER A 67 20.05 -5.88 27.41
CA SER A 67 19.72 -6.11 26.00
C SER A 67 18.65 -7.19 25.85
N GLN A 68 17.87 -7.13 24.78
CA GLN A 68 16.77 -8.04 24.51
C GLN A 68 17.08 -9.05 23.40
N ILE A 69 18.09 -8.76 22.56
CA ILE A 69 18.48 -9.57 21.42
C ILE A 69 20.01 -9.68 21.43
N PHE A 70 20.54 -10.87 21.14
CA PHE A 70 21.97 -11.14 20.99
C PHE A 70 22.30 -11.37 19.51
N VAL A 71 23.34 -10.68 19.01
CA VAL A 71 23.91 -10.88 17.68
C VAL A 71 25.36 -11.29 17.84
N GLY A 72 25.71 -12.53 17.45
CA GLY A 72 27.07 -13.06 17.49
C GLY A 72 27.68 -13.10 16.08
N ILE A 73 28.91 -12.55 15.92
CA ILE A 73 29.63 -12.53 14.64
C ILE A 73 31.01 -13.15 14.87
N TYR A 74 31.30 -14.25 14.16
CA TYR A 74 32.52 -15.03 14.34
C TYR A 74 33.28 -15.17 13.02
N TRP A 75 34.61 -15.07 13.10
CA TRP A 75 35.46 -15.25 11.92
C TRP A 75 36.64 -16.19 12.21
N GLU A 76 37.87 -15.69 12.53
CA GLU A 76 39.08 -16.48 12.67
C GLU A 76 39.61 -16.50 14.11
N ARG A 77 39.49 -15.41 14.86
CA ARG A 77 40.05 -15.25 16.21
C ARG A 77 39.06 -15.54 17.33
N TYR A 78 39.53 -16.25 18.34
CA TYR A 78 38.74 -16.54 19.56
C TYR A 78 38.53 -15.31 20.46
N GLY A 79 39.41 -14.31 20.33
CA GLY A 79 39.40 -13.11 21.14
C GLY A 79 40.26 -13.21 22.40
N TRP A 80 40.29 -12.12 23.17
CA TRP A 80 41.13 -12.03 24.34
C TRP A 80 40.55 -12.80 25.53
N VAL A 81 41.43 -13.59 26.18
CA VAL A 81 41.14 -14.28 27.45
C VAL A 81 41.75 -13.46 28.57
N ALA A 82 40.92 -13.00 29.52
CA ALA A 82 41.38 -12.20 30.64
C ALA A 82 42.26 -13.01 31.60
N PRO A 83 43.22 -12.37 32.34
CA PRO A 83 43.93 -13.04 33.42
C PRO A 83 42.91 -13.62 34.44
N GLU A 84 43.13 -14.86 34.85
CA GLU A 84 42.26 -15.63 35.77
C GLU A 84 40.98 -16.21 35.15
N GLU A 85 40.78 -16.10 33.80
CA GLU A 85 39.64 -16.68 33.08
C GLU A 85 40.08 -17.87 32.23
N THR A 86 39.11 -18.76 31.97
CA THR A 86 39.31 -19.95 31.13
C THR A 86 38.74 -19.80 29.71
N VAL A 87 37.90 -18.76 29.47
CA VAL A 87 37.22 -18.52 28.21
C VAL A 87 37.40 -17.06 27.76
N SER A 88 37.30 -16.83 26.46
CA SER A 88 37.36 -15.47 25.91
C SER A 88 36.09 -14.68 26.22
N GLY A 89 36.19 -13.35 26.06
CA GLY A 89 35.02 -12.48 26.17
C GLY A 89 33.86 -12.89 25.25
N LEU A 90 34.18 -13.34 24.01
CA LEU A 90 33.15 -13.82 23.06
C LEU A 90 32.40 -15.04 23.57
N GLU A 91 33.11 -16.00 24.15
CA GLU A 91 32.49 -17.21 24.68
C GLU A 91 31.72 -16.92 25.97
N ASP A 92 32.25 -16.05 26.85
CA ASP A 92 31.53 -15.62 28.07
C ASP A 92 30.21 -14.87 27.70
N GLU A 93 30.24 -13.96 26.71
CA GLU A 93 29.06 -13.27 26.19
C GLU A 93 28.02 -14.24 25.63
N TYR A 94 28.45 -15.23 24.83
CA TYR A 94 27.55 -16.27 24.33
C TYR A 94 26.93 -17.10 25.46
N ASN A 95 27.71 -17.53 26.43
CA ASN A 95 27.24 -18.32 27.56
C ASN A 95 26.25 -17.52 28.45
N LEU A 96 26.54 -16.26 28.69
CA LEU A 96 25.71 -15.36 29.49
C LEU A 96 24.42 -14.91 28.78
N SER A 97 24.35 -15.04 27.46
CA SER A 97 23.13 -14.68 26.69
C SER A 97 21.93 -15.59 27.00
N GLY A 98 22.14 -16.77 27.63
CA GLY A 98 21.09 -17.64 28.15
C GLY A 98 19.98 -17.96 27.14
N ASP A 99 18.72 -17.69 27.53
CA ASP A 99 17.53 -17.88 26.68
C ASP A 99 17.18 -16.65 25.81
N MET A 100 18.08 -15.67 25.73
CA MET A 100 17.91 -14.51 24.85
C MET A 100 17.83 -14.94 23.38
N PRO A 101 16.96 -14.33 22.54
CA PRO A 101 16.98 -14.55 21.12
C PRO A 101 18.37 -14.29 20.53
N LYS A 102 18.91 -15.28 19.80
CA LYS A 102 20.27 -15.22 19.24
C LYS A 102 20.23 -15.27 17.72
N LEU A 103 20.91 -14.32 17.09
CA LEU A 103 21.19 -14.33 15.66
C LEU A 103 22.71 -14.52 15.48
N ILE A 104 23.10 -15.63 14.86
CA ILE A 104 24.51 -16.02 14.75
C ILE A 104 24.97 -15.95 13.30
N TYR A 105 26.08 -15.27 13.08
CA TYR A 105 26.67 -15.07 11.76
C TYR A 105 28.16 -15.52 11.77
N ILE A 106 28.53 -16.35 10.81
CA ILE A 106 29.88 -16.89 10.70
C ILE A 106 30.44 -16.46 9.35
N LYS A 107 31.48 -15.62 9.39
CA LYS A 107 32.17 -15.19 8.16
C LYS A 107 32.91 -16.36 7.53
N GLN A 108 32.78 -16.52 6.22
CA GLN A 108 33.54 -17.51 5.46
C GLN A 108 35.04 -17.21 5.57
N SER A 109 35.86 -18.23 5.79
CA SER A 109 37.30 -18.12 5.94
C SER A 109 38.00 -19.14 5.05
N GLU A 110 39.00 -18.67 4.32
CA GLU A 110 39.97 -19.54 3.61
C GLU A 110 41.20 -19.87 4.49
N GLY A 111 41.30 -19.23 5.66
CA GLY A 111 42.38 -19.37 6.62
C GLY A 111 42.13 -20.39 7.72
N GLN A 112 43.11 -20.54 8.64
CA GLN A 112 42.97 -21.39 9.82
C GLN A 112 42.34 -20.60 10.98
N ARG A 113 41.15 -21.00 11.39
CA ARG A 113 40.53 -20.51 12.63
C ARG A 113 41.29 -21.01 13.85
N GLU A 114 41.38 -20.18 14.88
CA GLU A 114 41.91 -20.58 16.18
C GLU A 114 41.11 -21.76 16.77
N GLU A 115 41.84 -22.74 17.34
CA GLU A 115 41.23 -24.00 17.80
C GLU A 115 40.11 -23.80 18.85
N PRO A 116 40.25 -22.90 19.85
CA PRO A 116 39.15 -22.65 20.78
C PRO A 116 37.92 -22.07 20.10
N LEU A 117 38.07 -21.24 19.04
CA LEU A 117 36.94 -20.71 18.29
C LEU A 117 36.23 -21.80 17.48
N LYS A 118 36.99 -22.75 16.89
CA LYS A 118 36.37 -23.90 16.20
C LYS A 118 35.49 -24.69 17.16
N GLN A 119 35.97 -24.92 18.38
CA GLN A 119 35.21 -25.64 19.41
C GLN A 119 33.93 -24.87 19.81
N LEU A 120 34.02 -23.56 19.96
CA LEU A 120 32.86 -22.70 20.23
C LEU A 120 31.83 -22.76 19.07
N ILE A 121 32.28 -22.58 17.83
CA ILE A 121 31.42 -22.65 16.64
C ILE A 121 30.76 -24.03 16.53
N HIS A 122 31.55 -25.12 16.75
CA HIS A 122 31.01 -26.48 16.70
C HIS A 122 29.91 -26.69 17.76
N ARG A 123 30.12 -26.17 18.98
CA ARG A 123 29.10 -26.21 20.04
C ARG A 123 27.84 -25.43 19.66
N ILE A 124 27.99 -24.24 19.05
CA ILE A 124 26.87 -23.44 18.55
C ILE A 124 26.09 -24.18 17.43
N GLN A 125 26.82 -24.89 16.55
CA GLN A 125 26.21 -25.65 15.46
C GLN A 125 25.49 -26.93 15.93
N GLN A 126 25.87 -27.48 17.08
CA GLN A 126 25.22 -28.63 17.70
C GLN A 126 24.04 -28.25 18.61
N ASP A 127 23.88 -26.95 18.93
CA ASP A 127 22.78 -26.47 19.75
C ASP A 127 21.53 -26.31 18.88
N ASP A 128 20.58 -27.26 18.99
CA ASP A 128 19.29 -27.24 18.27
C ASP A 128 18.42 -26.00 18.55
N LYS A 129 18.86 -25.12 19.46
CA LYS A 129 18.14 -23.89 19.82
C LYS A 129 18.53 -22.68 18.99
N VAL A 130 19.62 -22.75 18.21
CA VAL A 130 20.21 -21.59 17.53
C VAL A 130 20.49 -21.91 16.07
N SER A 131 19.86 -21.21 15.14
CA SER A 131 20.25 -21.23 13.73
C SER A 131 21.37 -20.25 13.45
N TYR A 132 22.25 -20.56 12.48
CA TYR A 132 23.32 -19.67 12.06
C TYR A 132 23.31 -19.48 10.55
N LYS A 133 23.82 -18.33 10.10
CA LYS A 133 24.04 -18.03 8.68
C LYS A 133 25.51 -17.73 8.41
N THR A 134 25.97 -18.09 7.22
CA THR A 134 27.33 -17.73 6.74
C THR A 134 27.24 -16.49 5.85
N PHE A 135 28.30 -15.68 5.83
CA PHE A 135 28.43 -14.50 5.00
C PHE A 135 29.87 -14.30 4.52
N THR A 136 30.05 -13.47 3.48
CA THR A 136 31.36 -13.22 2.86
C THR A 136 31.89 -11.81 3.14
N ASN A 137 31.02 -10.79 3.19
CA ASN A 137 31.41 -9.39 3.32
C ASN A 137 30.45 -8.59 4.20
N ALA A 138 30.89 -7.40 4.63
CA ALA A 138 30.13 -6.54 5.54
C ALA A 138 28.77 -6.08 4.98
N LYS A 139 28.65 -5.86 3.67
CA LYS A 139 27.39 -5.45 3.03
C LYS A 139 26.35 -6.57 3.06
N GLU A 140 26.76 -7.79 2.76
CA GLU A 140 25.91 -8.98 2.87
C GLU A 140 25.41 -9.17 4.29
N LEU A 141 26.32 -9.09 5.28
CA LEU A 141 25.98 -9.18 6.70
C LEU A 141 24.95 -8.12 7.11
N GLY A 142 25.11 -6.87 6.68
CA GLY A 142 24.16 -5.79 6.97
C GLY A 142 22.75 -6.13 6.49
N ASN A 143 22.62 -6.64 5.26
CA ASN A 143 21.33 -7.04 4.70
C ASN A 143 20.72 -8.24 5.45
N LEU A 144 21.52 -9.25 5.80
CA LEU A 144 21.07 -10.40 6.58
C LEU A 144 20.52 -9.95 7.93
N ILE A 145 21.22 -9.05 8.63
CA ILE A 145 20.81 -8.54 9.94
C ILE A 145 19.50 -7.77 9.88
N ILE A 146 19.30 -6.91 8.87
CA ILE A 146 18.04 -6.18 8.69
C ILE A 146 16.87 -7.18 8.55
N ASN A 147 17.02 -8.15 7.66
CA ASN A 147 15.97 -9.12 7.38
C ASN A 147 15.68 -10.02 8.60
N ASP A 148 16.72 -10.55 9.23
CA ASP A 148 16.57 -11.50 10.34
C ASP A 148 16.05 -10.82 11.62
N LEU A 149 16.45 -9.58 11.90
CA LEU A 149 15.87 -8.80 13.00
C LEU A 149 14.40 -8.44 12.73
N ALA A 150 14.04 -8.06 11.50
CA ALA A 150 12.66 -7.79 11.15
C ALA A 150 11.79 -9.04 11.33
N LEU A 151 12.28 -10.20 10.89
CA LEU A 151 11.61 -11.49 11.07
C LEU A 151 11.45 -11.84 12.55
N LEU A 152 12.55 -11.76 13.33
CA LEU A 152 12.54 -12.03 14.77
C LEU A 152 11.55 -11.16 15.54
N LEU A 153 11.51 -9.86 15.23
CA LEU A 153 10.57 -8.93 15.85
C LEU A 153 9.12 -9.30 15.52
N THR A 154 8.86 -9.66 14.27
CA THR A 154 7.55 -10.11 13.83
C THR A 154 7.12 -11.40 14.54
N GLU A 155 8.01 -12.37 14.66
CA GLU A 155 7.76 -13.62 15.39
C GLU A 155 7.48 -13.36 16.88
N ARG A 156 8.27 -12.51 17.53
CA ARG A 156 8.11 -12.18 18.96
C ARG A 156 6.84 -11.40 19.23
N PHE A 157 6.49 -10.45 18.37
CA PHE A 157 5.21 -9.73 18.45
C PHE A 157 4.04 -10.71 18.37
N ASN A 158 4.08 -11.63 17.41
CA ASN A 158 3.04 -12.65 17.25
C ASN A 158 2.97 -13.64 18.43
N LEU A 159 4.12 -14.01 19.03
CA LEU A 159 4.15 -14.84 20.23
C LEU A 159 3.57 -14.12 21.44
N ALA A 160 3.85 -12.83 21.61
CA ALA A 160 3.28 -12.00 22.67
C ALA A 160 1.76 -11.86 22.52
N MET A 161 1.26 -11.67 21.29
CA MET A 161 -0.17 -11.68 21.00
C MET A 161 -0.83 -13.04 21.29
N ARG A 162 -0.10 -14.15 21.12
CA ARG A 162 -0.58 -15.52 21.38
C ARG A 162 -0.63 -15.86 22.87
N SER A 163 0.28 -15.36 23.70
CA SER A 163 0.28 -15.62 25.15
C SER A 163 -0.93 -15.00 25.88
N VAL A 164 -1.60 -14.03 25.24
CA VAL A 164 -2.90 -13.52 25.66
C VAL A 164 -4.07 -14.44 25.26
N SER A 165 -3.82 -15.43 24.38
CA SER A 165 -4.87 -16.21 23.68
C SER A 165 -4.96 -17.71 24.03
N THR A 166 -4.25 -18.22 25.03
CA THR A 166 -4.37 -19.64 25.40
C THR A 166 -5.26 -19.82 26.62
N THR A 167 -6.56 -19.79 26.40
CA THR A 167 -7.57 -20.63 27.08
C THR A 167 -8.95 -20.46 26.42
N THR A 168 -9.58 -21.59 26.12
CA THR A 168 -11.02 -21.82 25.89
C THR A 168 -11.49 -21.96 24.44
N GLU A 169 -12.17 -23.06 24.22
CA GLU A 169 -13.09 -23.38 23.11
C GLU A 169 -14.00 -22.18 22.78
N GLY A 170 -14.10 -21.83 21.49
CA GLY A 170 -15.09 -20.85 21.01
C GLY A 170 -14.66 -19.38 21.04
N LYS A 171 -13.36 -19.06 21.00
CA LYS A 171 -12.95 -17.63 20.96
C LYS A 171 -13.17 -17.01 19.57
N PHE A 172 -13.92 -15.90 19.60
CA PHE A 172 -14.07 -14.97 18.49
C PHE A 172 -12.70 -14.42 18.03
N PHE A 173 -12.31 -14.73 16.79
CA PHE A 173 -11.06 -14.23 16.20
C PHE A 173 -11.26 -12.81 15.68
N ASP A 174 -10.41 -11.88 16.06
CA ASP A 174 -10.49 -10.49 15.59
C ASP A 174 -9.09 -9.91 15.35
N SER A 175 -8.74 -9.73 14.07
CA SER A 175 -7.54 -9.02 13.67
C SER A 175 -7.83 -7.81 12.78
N ILE A 176 -9.10 -7.31 12.81
CA ILE A 176 -9.47 -6.12 12.04
C ILE A 176 -8.80 -4.89 12.67
N PRO A 177 -8.00 -4.11 11.90
CA PRO A 177 -7.36 -2.91 12.41
C PRO A 177 -8.38 -1.88 12.91
N SER A 178 -8.06 -1.19 14.00
CA SER A 178 -8.82 -0.02 14.45
C SER A 178 -8.24 1.26 13.86
N ILE A 179 -9.06 2.04 13.18
CA ILE A 179 -8.66 3.34 12.62
C ILE A 179 -9.15 4.44 13.57
N PRO A 180 -8.25 5.30 14.12
CA PRO A 180 -8.61 6.30 15.11
C PRO A 180 -9.60 7.38 14.62
N ASN A 181 -9.51 7.71 13.32
CA ASN A 181 -10.32 8.78 12.74
C ASN A 181 -11.54 8.20 12.00
N PRO A 182 -12.73 8.79 12.13
CA PRO A 182 -13.91 8.35 11.40
C PRO A 182 -13.72 8.51 9.89
N ILE A 183 -14.40 7.68 9.12
CA ILE A 183 -14.45 7.80 7.66
C ILE A 183 -15.42 8.95 7.31
N ILE A 184 -15.02 9.83 6.39
CA ILE A 184 -15.81 10.99 6.01
C ILE A 184 -16.61 10.71 4.75
N GLY A 185 -17.91 11.01 4.77
CA GLY A 185 -18.79 11.01 3.61
C GLY A 185 -19.00 9.65 2.95
N ARG A 186 -18.81 8.55 3.70
CA ARG A 186 -18.91 7.18 3.20
C ARG A 186 -20.03 6.36 3.83
N ASP A 187 -20.85 6.95 4.69
CA ASP A 187 -21.88 6.21 5.44
C ASP A 187 -22.83 5.44 4.53
N ARG A 188 -23.26 6.07 3.44
CA ARG A 188 -24.09 5.41 2.42
C ARG A 188 -23.36 4.25 1.76
N ASN A 189 -22.11 4.45 1.31
CA ASN A 189 -21.32 3.42 0.65
C ASN A 189 -21.03 2.23 1.58
N VAL A 190 -20.69 2.51 2.85
CA VAL A 190 -20.51 1.48 3.89
C VAL A 190 -21.80 0.69 4.08
N THR A 191 -22.98 1.35 4.17
CA THR A 191 -24.27 0.69 4.31
C THR A 191 -24.60 -0.17 3.09
N GLU A 192 -24.31 0.28 1.89
CA GLU A 192 -24.51 -0.48 0.65
C GLU A 192 -23.67 -1.78 0.65
N VAL A 193 -22.38 -1.70 1.04
CA VAL A 193 -21.52 -2.89 1.13
C VAL A 193 -21.94 -3.83 2.27
N LEU A 194 -22.36 -3.29 3.42
CA LEU A 194 -22.94 -4.09 4.51
C LEU A 194 -24.17 -4.86 4.03
N THR A 195 -25.05 -4.21 3.29
CA THR A 195 -26.25 -4.84 2.71
C THR A 195 -25.88 -5.94 1.71
N LEU A 196 -24.84 -5.76 0.90
CA LEU A 196 -24.32 -6.79 0.01
C LEU A 196 -23.80 -8.00 0.81
N LEU A 197 -22.96 -7.78 1.81
CA LEU A 197 -22.40 -8.83 2.65
C LEU A 197 -23.44 -9.59 3.46
N GLN A 198 -24.59 -9.00 3.77
CA GLN A 198 -25.67 -9.67 4.48
C GLN A 198 -26.47 -10.64 3.59
N ARG A 199 -26.39 -10.51 2.27
CA ARG A 199 -27.07 -11.44 1.35
C ARG A 199 -26.46 -12.84 1.48
N PRO A 200 -27.27 -13.90 1.57
CA PRO A 200 -26.76 -15.28 1.70
C PRO A 200 -25.86 -15.72 0.54
N ASN A 201 -26.18 -15.28 -0.68
CA ASN A 201 -25.46 -15.64 -1.91
C ASN A 201 -24.25 -14.73 -2.21
N ALA A 202 -24.05 -13.64 -1.47
CA ALA A 202 -22.89 -12.78 -1.60
C ALA A 202 -21.76 -13.26 -0.67
N ARG A 203 -20.96 -14.19 -1.17
CA ARG A 203 -19.87 -14.80 -0.40
C ARG A 203 -18.50 -14.23 -0.75
N LEU A 204 -18.34 -13.62 -1.93
CA LEU A 204 -17.16 -12.87 -2.35
C LEU A 204 -17.60 -11.48 -2.77
N VAL A 205 -17.12 -10.47 -2.07
CA VAL A 205 -17.37 -9.06 -2.39
C VAL A 205 -16.04 -8.35 -2.62
N THR A 206 -15.88 -7.77 -3.80
CA THR A 206 -14.66 -7.03 -4.18
C THR A 206 -14.96 -5.54 -4.21
N LEU A 207 -14.27 -4.77 -3.38
CA LEU A 207 -14.24 -3.31 -3.47
C LEU A 207 -13.22 -2.91 -4.53
N SER A 208 -13.70 -2.45 -5.69
CA SER A 208 -12.87 -2.01 -6.80
C SER A 208 -12.76 -0.48 -6.88
N GLY A 209 -11.71 0.02 -7.54
CA GLY A 209 -11.53 1.45 -7.78
C GLY A 209 -10.06 1.85 -7.86
N PRO A 210 -9.77 3.08 -8.32
CA PRO A 210 -8.40 3.55 -8.52
C PRO A 210 -7.61 3.63 -7.21
N GLY A 211 -6.28 3.71 -7.35
CA GLY A 211 -5.39 3.96 -6.21
C GLY A 211 -5.74 5.27 -5.50
N GLY A 212 -5.76 5.26 -4.18
CA GLY A 212 -6.05 6.47 -3.40
C GLY A 212 -7.53 6.81 -3.18
N ILE A 213 -8.48 5.99 -3.69
CA ILE A 213 -9.92 6.18 -3.50
C ILE A 213 -10.42 5.85 -2.07
N GLY A 214 -9.60 5.15 -1.28
CA GLY A 214 -9.92 4.81 0.10
C GLY A 214 -10.52 3.40 0.29
N LYS A 215 -10.28 2.44 -0.61
CA LYS A 215 -10.75 1.04 -0.51
C LYS A 215 -10.38 0.37 0.81
N THR A 216 -9.10 0.39 1.17
CA THR A 216 -8.59 -0.19 2.42
C THR A 216 -9.29 0.39 3.64
N ARG A 217 -9.46 1.72 3.67
CA ARG A 217 -10.15 2.38 4.78
C ARG A 217 -11.62 1.96 4.88
N MET A 218 -12.28 1.89 3.74
CA MET A 218 -13.68 1.49 3.66
C MET A 218 -13.88 0.03 4.06
N VAL A 219 -13.00 -0.89 3.61
CA VAL A 219 -13.11 -2.31 3.97
C VAL A 219 -12.90 -2.55 5.46
N ILE A 220 -11.99 -1.81 6.09
CA ILE A 220 -11.77 -1.87 7.55
C ILE A 220 -13.01 -1.38 8.31
N GLU A 221 -13.62 -0.28 7.87
CA GLU A 221 -14.85 0.25 8.47
C GLU A 221 -16.02 -0.74 8.35
N VAL A 222 -16.21 -1.31 7.15
CA VAL A 222 -17.24 -2.33 6.90
C VAL A 222 -17.01 -3.56 7.76
N ALA A 223 -15.77 -4.09 7.76
CA ALA A 223 -15.42 -5.28 8.54
C ALA A 223 -15.61 -5.04 10.03
N GLY A 224 -15.18 -3.87 10.55
CA GLY A 224 -15.39 -3.48 11.93
C GLY A 224 -16.85 -3.48 12.37
N LYS A 225 -17.76 -3.03 11.49
CA LYS A 225 -19.21 -3.01 11.77
C LYS A 225 -19.88 -4.37 11.67
N ILE A 226 -19.43 -5.25 10.75
CA ILE A 226 -20.12 -6.52 10.47
C ILE A 226 -19.48 -7.73 11.18
N LYS A 227 -18.26 -7.66 11.68
CA LYS A 227 -17.52 -8.81 12.25
C LYS A 227 -18.31 -9.59 13.30
N HIS A 228 -19.13 -8.94 14.10
CA HIS A 228 -19.96 -9.60 15.14
C HIS A 228 -21.09 -10.47 14.58
N HIS A 229 -21.38 -10.41 13.27
CA HIS A 229 -22.32 -11.33 12.61
C HIS A 229 -21.68 -12.69 12.29
N PHE A 230 -20.36 -12.81 12.41
CA PHE A 230 -19.61 -14.03 12.17
C PHE A 230 -19.21 -14.65 13.51
N ARG A 231 -19.80 -15.81 13.82
CA ARG A 231 -19.64 -16.49 15.11
C ARG A 231 -18.17 -16.73 15.48
N ASP A 232 -17.35 -17.09 14.51
CA ASP A 232 -15.97 -17.49 14.71
C ASP A 232 -14.98 -16.33 14.46
N GLY A 233 -15.48 -15.16 13.99
CA GLY A 233 -14.72 -13.92 13.92
C GLY A 233 -14.39 -13.41 12.53
N ALA A 234 -13.39 -12.50 12.48
CA ALA A 234 -12.94 -11.85 11.25
C ALA A 234 -11.41 -11.66 11.26
N ALA A 235 -10.79 -11.81 10.08
CA ALA A 235 -9.36 -11.59 9.89
C ALA A 235 -9.10 -10.57 8.77
N PHE A 236 -8.11 -9.69 9.01
CA PHE A 236 -7.56 -8.78 8.01
C PHE A 236 -6.17 -9.25 7.58
N VAL A 237 -5.98 -9.44 6.28
CA VAL A 237 -4.73 -9.92 5.68
C VAL A 237 -4.24 -8.90 4.64
N PRO A 238 -3.20 -8.11 4.92
CA PRO A 238 -2.61 -7.20 3.97
C PRO A 238 -1.72 -7.95 2.98
N LEU A 239 -2.06 -7.91 1.70
CA LEU A 239 -1.29 -8.55 0.62
C LEU A 239 -0.34 -7.58 -0.10
N ALA A 240 -0.30 -6.31 0.30
CA ALA A 240 0.57 -5.32 -0.29
C ALA A 240 2.08 -5.69 -0.37
N PRO A 241 2.67 -6.43 0.60
CA PRO A 241 4.06 -6.87 0.52
C PRO A 241 4.27 -8.11 -0.35
N VAL A 242 3.19 -8.85 -0.67
CA VAL A 242 3.25 -10.14 -1.37
C VAL A 242 3.32 -9.90 -2.86
N LYS A 243 4.42 -10.32 -3.50
CA LYS A 243 4.63 -10.19 -4.95
C LYS A 243 4.42 -11.50 -5.70
N ASP A 244 4.51 -12.62 -5.01
CA ASP A 244 4.34 -13.95 -5.58
C ASP A 244 2.98 -14.50 -5.15
N HIS A 245 2.12 -14.79 -6.11
CA HIS A 245 0.80 -15.35 -5.86
C HIS A 245 0.82 -16.69 -5.09
N GLN A 246 1.92 -17.45 -5.19
CA GLN A 246 2.08 -18.72 -4.46
C GLN A 246 2.17 -18.51 -2.94
N LEU A 247 2.60 -17.33 -2.49
CA LEU A 247 2.73 -16.99 -1.06
C LEU A 247 1.41 -16.52 -0.41
N VAL A 248 0.33 -16.39 -1.16
CA VAL A 248 -0.97 -15.90 -0.64
C VAL A 248 -1.51 -16.84 0.44
N VAL A 249 -1.50 -18.15 0.20
CA VAL A 249 -1.97 -19.16 1.17
C VAL A 249 -1.16 -19.11 2.46
N GLU A 250 0.16 -19.05 2.33
CA GLU A 250 1.07 -18.93 3.48
C GLU A 250 0.81 -17.65 4.28
N THR A 251 0.61 -16.53 3.58
CA THR A 251 0.30 -15.24 4.21
C THR A 251 -1.02 -15.29 4.97
N ILE A 252 -2.07 -15.92 4.41
CA ILE A 252 -3.35 -16.10 5.10
C ILE A 252 -3.14 -16.97 6.34
N CYS A 253 -2.48 -18.13 6.22
CA CYS A 253 -2.15 -19.02 7.34
C CYS A 253 -1.41 -18.27 8.44
N TYR A 254 -0.41 -17.48 8.06
CA TYR A 254 0.37 -16.67 8.99
C TYR A 254 -0.50 -15.71 9.81
N HIS A 255 -1.37 -14.94 9.16
CA HIS A 255 -2.26 -13.98 9.83
C HIS A 255 -3.34 -14.64 10.69
N LEU A 256 -3.74 -15.87 10.36
CA LEU A 256 -4.65 -16.70 11.17
C LEU A 256 -3.93 -17.41 12.32
N GLY A 257 -2.61 -17.36 12.37
CA GLY A 257 -1.80 -18.04 13.38
C GLY A 257 -1.77 -19.57 13.23
N LEU A 258 -2.02 -20.09 12.03
CA LEU A 258 -2.01 -21.53 11.77
C LEU A 258 -0.57 -22.02 11.66
N LYS A 259 -0.22 -23.01 12.48
CA LYS A 259 1.03 -23.78 12.36
C LYS A 259 0.73 -25.01 11.53
N THR A 260 1.19 -25.03 10.28
CA THR A 260 0.90 -26.12 9.37
C THR A 260 2.20 -26.79 8.93
N ALA A 261 2.26 -28.12 9.09
CA ALA A 261 3.23 -28.95 8.42
C ALA A 261 2.48 -29.69 7.28
N GLY A 262 2.83 -29.43 6.02
CA GLY A 262 2.21 -30.07 4.87
C GLY A 262 1.48 -29.11 3.92
N ASN A 263 0.37 -29.56 3.32
CA ASN A 263 -0.38 -28.76 2.35
C ASN A 263 -1.16 -27.64 3.05
N LEU A 264 -0.68 -26.39 2.86
CA LEU A 264 -1.23 -25.19 3.49
C LEU A 264 -2.68 -24.91 3.05
N LEU A 265 -3.00 -25.13 1.78
CA LEU A 265 -4.36 -24.90 1.25
C LEU A 265 -5.37 -25.84 1.88
N GLU A 266 -5.03 -27.13 2.01
CA GLU A 266 -5.89 -28.09 2.69
C GLU A 266 -6.09 -27.76 4.17
N SER A 267 -5.04 -27.26 4.81
CA SER A 267 -5.13 -26.79 6.20
C SER A 267 -6.06 -25.58 6.36
N LEU A 268 -6.07 -24.66 5.40
CA LEU A 268 -7.01 -23.53 5.38
C LEU A 268 -8.45 -23.98 5.13
N LYS A 269 -8.67 -24.93 4.20
CA LYS A 269 -10.00 -25.50 3.94
C LYS A 269 -10.57 -26.12 5.20
N LEU A 270 -9.83 -27.00 5.87
CA LEU A 270 -10.21 -27.60 7.14
C LEU A 270 -10.44 -26.56 8.25
N TYR A 271 -9.62 -25.52 8.31
CA TYR A 271 -9.79 -24.47 9.31
C TYR A 271 -11.12 -23.73 9.16
N PHE A 272 -11.57 -23.47 7.93
CA PHE A 272 -12.79 -22.71 7.67
C PHE A 272 -14.06 -23.58 7.51
N GLU A 273 -13.95 -24.90 7.34
CA GLU A 273 -15.02 -25.82 6.93
C GLU A 273 -16.33 -25.63 7.74
N GLU A 274 -16.24 -25.57 9.06
CA GLU A 274 -17.39 -25.42 9.96
C GLU A 274 -17.54 -23.99 10.53
N LYS A 275 -16.71 -23.03 10.09
CA LYS A 275 -16.69 -21.69 10.66
C LYS A 275 -17.58 -20.71 9.91
N SER A 276 -18.25 -19.87 10.70
CA SER A 276 -18.85 -18.62 10.21
C SER A 276 -17.83 -17.50 10.36
N PHE A 277 -17.15 -17.13 9.28
CA PHE A 277 -15.96 -16.29 9.33
C PHE A 277 -15.92 -15.23 8.21
N LEU A 278 -15.38 -14.05 8.52
CA LEU A 278 -15.09 -13.00 7.53
C LEU A 278 -13.59 -12.91 7.27
N LEU A 279 -13.16 -13.21 6.06
CA LEU A 279 -11.78 -13.04 5.62
C LEU A 279 -11.67 -11.76 4.77
N VAL A 280 -10.86 -10.81 5.22
CA VAL A 280 -10.60 -9.55 4.51
C VAL A 280 -9.21 -9.61 3.89
N LEU A 281 -9.13 -9.46 2.57
CA LEU A 281 -7.89 -9.49 1.79
C LEU A 281 -7.65 -8.12 1.16
N ASP A 282 -6.62 -7.41 1.60
CA ASP A 282 -6.34 -6.05 1.13
C ASP A 282 -5.21 -6.02 0.09
N ASN A 283 -5.38 -5.25 -0.99
CA ASN A 283 -4.46 -5.11 -2.12
C ASN A 283 -4.26 -6.40 -2.94
N PHE A 284 -5.34 -7.07 -3.29
CA PHE A 284 -5.30 -8.33 -4.04
C PHE A 284 -4.79 -8.18 -5.49
N GLU A 285 -4.83 -6.98 -6.06
CA GLU A 285 -4.34 -6.68 -7.41
C GLU A 285 -2.90 -7.10 -7.69
N GLN A 286 -2.09 -7.32 -6.68
CA GLN A 286 -0.69 -7.75 -6.84
C GLN A 286 -0.54 -9.26 -7.04
N VAL A 287 -1.56 -10.00 -6.66
CA VAL A 287 -1.59 -11.47 -6.62
C VAL A 287 -2.85 -12.02 -7.27
N ILE A 288 -3.34 -11.33 -8.30
CA ILE A 288 -4.61 -11.65 -8.96
C ILE A 288 -4.68 -13.11 -9.46
N GLU A 289 -3.52 -13.67 -9.84
CA GLU A 289 -3.37 -15.06 -10.26
C GLU A 289 -3.76 -16.06 -9.14
N ALA A 290 -3.74 -15.63 -7.88
CA ALA A 290 -4.19 -16.43 -6.75
C ALA A 290 -5.73 -16.49 -6.60
N SER A 291 -6.50 -15.83 -7.48
CA SER A 291 -7.97 -15.78 -7.37
C SER A 291 -8.64 -17.16 -7.33
N ALA A 292 -8.08 -18.17 -8.03
CA ALA A 292 -8.57 -19.53 -7.99
C ALA A 292 -8.56 -20.14 -6.57
N ILE A 293 -7.66 -19.71 -5.69
CA ILE A 293 -7.60 -20.16 -4.29
C ILE A 293 -8.86 -19.74 -3.52
N LEU A 294 -9.44 -18.58 -3.86
CA LEU A 294 -10.66 -18.09 -3.22
C LEU A 294 -11.86 -18.94 -3.57
N ASP A 295 -11.92 -19.45 -4.80
CA ASP A 295 -12.95 -20.42 -5.24
C ASP A 295 -12.87 -21.69 -4.40
N ASP A 296 -11.68 -22.27 -4.31
CA ASP A 296 -11.41 -23.47 -3.52
C ASP A 296 -11.83 -23.30 -2.04
N LEU A 297 -11.49 -22.17 -1.42
CA LEU A 297 -11.86 -21.89 -0.03
C LEU A 297 -13.36 -21.70 0.15
N LEU A 298 -14.01 -20.99 -0.76
CA LEU A 298 -15.46 -20.78 -0.71
C LEU A 298 -16.22 -22.07 -0.97
N PHE A 299 -15.73 -22.95 -1.82
CA PHE A 299 -16.33 -24.26 -2.05
C PHE A 299 -16.25 -25.14 -0.80
N ALA A 300 -15.10 -25.18 -0.14
CA ALA A 300 -14.87 -26.02 1.04
C ALA A 300 -15.57 -25.49 2.32
N ALA A 301 -15.80 -24.18 2.43
CA ALA A 301 -16.25 -23.52 3.65
C ALA A 301 -17.57 -22.75 3.45
N PRO A 302 -18.76 -23.35 3.64
CA PRO A 302 -20.06 -22.71 3.40
C PRO A 302 -20.31 -21.43 4.24
N GLY A 303 -19.75 -21.36 5.45
CA GLY A 303 -19.89 -20.22 6.36
C GLY A 303 -18.87 -19.10 6.15
N LEU A 304 -17.91 -19.26 5.21
CA LEU A 304 -16.90 -18.26 4.91
C LEU A 304 -17.45 -17.17 3.98
N LYS A 305 -17.21 -15.91 4.33
CA LYS A 305 -17.34 -14.77 3.43
C LYS A 305 -15.99 -14.08 3.25
N ILE A 306 -15.71 -13.66 2.02
CA ILE A 306 -14.46 -13.00 1.67
C ILE A 306 -14.76 -11.58 1.18
N LEU A 307 -14.08 -10.61 1.75
CA LEU A 307 -14.14 -9.20 1.36
C LEU A 307 -12.76 -8.78 0.85
N VAL A 308 -12.69 -8.37 -0.40
CA VAL A 308 -11.43 -8.08 -1.09
C VAL A 308 -11.34 -6.60 -1.46
N THR A 309 -10.16 -6.00 -1.34
CA THR A 309 -9.87 -4.76 -2.05
C THR A 309 -8.93 -5.05 -3.22
N SER A 310 -9.27 -4.51 -4.38
CA SER A 310 -8.47 -4.63 -5.59
C SER A 310 -8.66 -3.39 -6.46
N ARG A 311 -7.74 -3.14 -7.38
CA ARG A 311 -7.92 -2.11 -8.42
C ARG A 311 -8.76 -2.65 -9.57
N GLU A 312 -8.74 -3.95 -9.78
CA GLU A 312 -9.45 -4.66 -10.82
C GLU A 312 -10.32 -5.77 -10.24
N ARG A 313 -11.27 -6.25 -11.02
CA ARG A 313 -12.12 -7.39 -10.65
C ARG A 313 -11.29 -8.67 -10.66
N LEU A 314 -11.65 -9.62 -9.79
CA LEU A 314 -11.04 -10.94 -9.76
C LEU A 314 -11.51 -11.84 -10.91
N ALA A 315 -12.55 -11.42 -11.63
CA ALA A 315 -13.19 -12.13 -12.74
C ALA A 315 -13.71 -13.54 -12.39
N LEU A 316 -14.12 -13.74 -11.13
CA LEU A 316 -14.75 -14.98 -10.66
C LEU A 316 -16.27 -14.92 -10.86
N SER A 317 -16.89 -16.01 -11.29
CA SER A 317 -18.32 -16.05 -11.68
C SER A 317 -19.30 -15.70 -10.56
N PHE A 318 -18.92 -15.88 -9.30
CA PHE A 318 -19.71 -15.60 -8.10
C PHE A 318 -19.27 -14.32 -7.38
N GLU A 319 -18.30 -13.58 -7.95
CA GLU A 319 -17.84 -12.30 -7.44
C GLU A 319 -18.93 -11.24 -7.53
N GLN A 320 -19.13 -10.50 -6.44
CA GLN A 320 -19.92 -9.27 -6.42
C GLN A 320 -19.00 -8.08 -6.29
N THR A 321 -18.95 -7.26 -7.33
CA THR A 321 -18.06 -6.10 -7.36
C THR A 321 -18.81 -4.85 -6.89
N TYR A 322 -18.22 -4.11 -5.97
CA TYR A 322 -18.65 -2.78 -5.56
C TYR A 322 -17.60 -1.76 -5.96
N THR A 323 -17.91 -0.92 -6.94
CA THR A 323 -17.02 0.18 -7.35
C THR A 323 -17.13 1.32 -6.35
N VAL A 324 -16.01 1.63 -5.67
CA VAL A 324 -15.93 2.72 -4.69
C VAL A 324 -15.90 4.05 -5.45
N PRO A 325 -16.93 4.93 -5.31
CA PRO A 325 -16.94 6.22 -5.99
C PRO A 325 -15.95 7.21 -5.36
N THR A 326 -15.67 8.33 -6.02
CA THR A 326 -14.98 9.48 -5.42
C THR A 326 -15.84 10.11 -4.31
N LEU A 327 -15.26 10.96 -3.46
CA LEU A 327 -16.05 11.71 -2.50
C LEU A 327 -16.93 12.74 -3.22
N PRO A 328 -18.20 12.88 -2.83
CA PRO A 328 -19.05 13.93 -3.39
C PRO A 328 -18.42 15.31 -3.17
N ASP A 329 -18.36 16.08 -4.23
CA ASP A 329 -17.88 17.47 -4.25
C ASP A 329 -18.97 18.47 -4.66
N ILE A 330 -20.21 18.00 -4.88
CA ILE A 330 -21.34 18.85 -5.25
C ILE A 330 -21.66 19.78 -4.09
N TYR A 331 -21.62 21.07 -4.38
CA TYR A 331 -21.88 22.12 -3.41
C TYR A 331 -23.39 22.36 -3.31
N PRO A 332 -24.03 22.13 -2.15
CA PRO A 332 -25.42 22.46 -1.97
C PRO A 332 -25.60 23.99 -1.96
N GLU A 333 -26.66 24.50 -2.53
CA GLU A 333 -26.97 25.93 -2.49
C GLU A 333 -27.10 26.39 -1.02
N GLY A 334 -26.18 27.25 -0.58
CA GLY A 334 -26.22 27.96 0.68
C GLY A 334 -25.88 27.21 1.97
N PRO A 335 -24.79 26.36 2.02
CA PRO A 335 -24.37 25.74 3.28
C PRO A 335 -24.02 26.83 4.31
N LYS A 336 -24.57 26.71 5.53
CA LYS A 336 -24.38 27.69 6.60
C LYS A 336 -23.26 27.32 7.56
N GLU A 337 -22.99 26.02 7.74
CA GLU A 337 -22.01 25.49 8.71
C GLU A 337 -21.02 24.54 8.04
N GLU A 338 -19.86 24.28 8.68
CA GLU A 338 -18.84 23.37 8.14
C GLU A 338 -19.35 21.93 7.97
N GLU A 339 -20.34 21.51 8.78
CA GLU A 339 -20.97 20.18 8.70
C GLU A 339 -21.80 19.98 7.42
N ASP A 340 -22.27 21.08 6.83
CA ASP A 340 -23.04 21.08 5.57
C ASP A 340 -22.14 21.04 4.33
N PHE A 341 -20.82 21.14 4.49
CA PHE A 341 -19.90 21.13 3.35
C PHE A 341 -19.85 19.75 2.70
N PRO A 342 -19.59 19.69 1.37
CA PRO A 342 -19.38 18.43 0.69
C PRO A 342 -18.30 17.58 1.37
N PRO A 343 -18.44 16.25 1.41
CA PRO A 343 -17.47 15.35 2.03
C PRO A 343 -16.02 15.57 1.59
N ALA A 344 -15.78 15.93 0.33
CA ALA A 344 -14.46 16.29 -0.18
C ALA A 344 -13.86 17.50 0.56
N MET A 345 -14.68 18.54 0.79
CA MET A 345 -14.26 19.73 1.57
C MET A 345 -14.06 19.41 3.04
N GLN A 346 -14.95 18.61 3.64
CA GLN A 346 -14.82 18.18 5.04
C GLN A 346 -13.50 17.45 5.26
N LEU A 347 -13.10 16.54 4.33
CA LEU A 347 -11.82 15.85 4.39
C LEU A 347 -10.63 16.83 4.29
N PHE A 348 -10.69 17.78 3.36
CA PHE A 348 -9.65 18.81 3.21
C PHE A 348 -9.49 19.62 4.51
N ILE A 349 -10.61 20.11 5.05
CA ILE A 349 -10.63 20.94 6.27
C ILE A 349 -10.10 20.15 7.48
N GLN A 350 -10.54 18.90 7.65
CA GLN A 350 -10.05 18.04 8.73
C GLN A 350 -8.53 17.85 8.66
N ARG A 351 -7.99 17.59 7.46
CA ARG A 351 -6.56 17.40 7.25
C ARG A 351 -5.77 18.70 7.40
N ALA A 352 -6.31 19.82 6.91
CA ALA A 352 -5.71 21.14 7.09
C ALA A 352 -5.63 21.52 8.58
N LYS A 353 -6.71 21.30 9.36
CA LYS A 353 -6.73 21.53 10.81
C LYS A 353 -5.76 20.62 11.58
N ALA A 354 -5.51 19.39 11.11
CA ALA A 354 -4.53 18.50 11.73
C ALA A 354 -3.08 19.01 11.59
N ILE A 355 -2.79 19.79 10.54
CA ILE A 355 -1.48 20.36 10.27
C ILE A 355 -1.36 21.79 10.81
N GLN A 356 -2.42 22.56 10.66
CA GLN A 356 -2.56 23.93 11.11
C GLN A 356 -3.80 24.06 12.01
N PRO A 357 -3.66 23.87 13.34
CA PRO A 357 -4.81 23.77 14.26
C PRO A 357 -5.78 24.98 14.23
N PHE A 358 -5.28 26.16 13.84
CA PHE A 358 -6.08 27.38 13.73
C PHE A 358 -6.59 27.64 12.31
N PHE A 359 -6.53 26.66 11.41
CA PHE A 359 -7.10 26.79 10.08
C PHE A 359 -8.62 26.95 10.17
N THR A 360 -9.14 28.04 9.62
CA THR A 360 -10.57 28.35 9.58
C THR A 360 -11.03 28.53 8.16
N VAL A 361 -12.27 28.14 7.89
CA VAL A 361 -12.95 28.41 6.63
C VAL A 361 -13.75 29.69 6.78
N ASP A 362 -13.52 30.63 5.86
CA ASP A 362 -14.20 31.91 5.82
C ASP A 362 -14.77 32.20 4.41
N ALA A 363 -15.44 33.34 4.25
CA ALA A 363 -16.02 33.75 2.97
C ALA A 363 -14.98 33.92 1.85
N HIS A 364 -13.69 34.14 2.18
CA HIS A 364 -12.64 34.38 1.19
C HIS A 364 -12.02 33.09 0.69
N ASN A 365 -11.91 32.05 1.53
CA ASN A 365 -11.24 30.79 1.16
C ASN A 365 -12.19 29.63 0.86
N LYS A 366 -13.45 29.73 1.23
CA LYS A 366 -14.48 28.68 1.06
C LYS A 366 -14.60 28.22 -0.39
N ASP A 367 -14.83 29.16 -1.32
CA ASP A 367 -14.97 28.83 -2.74
C ASP A 367 -13.66 28.35 -3.35
N ILE A 368 -12.53 28.80 -2.84
CA ILE A 368 -11.21 28.34 -3.26
C ILE A 368 -10.99 26.88 -2.84
N ILE A 369 -11.33 26.52 -1.60
CA ILE A 369 -11.25 25.14 -1.11
C ILE A 369 -12.17 24.22 -1.91
N TYR A 370 -13.38 24.69 -2.23
CA TYR A 370 -14.29 23.96 -3.11
C TYR A 370 -13.65 23.70 -4.48
N ARG A 371 -13.08 24.73 -5.13
CA ARG A 371 -12.40 24.58 -6.42
C ARG A 371 -11.20 23.64 -6.35
N ILE A 372 -10.44 23.66 -5.24
CA ILE A 372 -9.36 22.68 -5.01
C ILE A 372 -9.94 21.26 -4.99
N CYS A 373 -10.98 20.99 -4.19
CA CYS A 373 -11.58 19.66 -4.10
C CYS A 373 -12.18 19.21 -5.43
N HIS A 374 -12.80 20.11 -6.18
CA HIS A 374 -13.35 19.87 -7.51
C HIS A 374 -12.24 19.54 -8.53
N ARG A 375 -11.15 20.31 -8.55
CA ARG A 375 -9.99 20.04 -9.40
C ARG A 375 -9.34 18.69 -9.11
N LEU A 376 -9.46 18.21 -7.86
CA LEU A 376 -8.98 16.90 -7.40
C LEU A 376 -10.04 15.80 -7.54
N GLU A 377 -11.17 16.09 -8.21
CA GLU A 377 -12.25 15.15 -8.53
C GLU A 377 -12.77 14.33 -7.32
N GLY A 378 -12.69 14.92 -6.11
CA GLY A 378 -13.10 14.24 -4.88
C GLY A 378 -12.24 13.04 -4.50
N LEU A 379 -11.02 12.89 -5.05
CA LEU A 379 -10.15 11.77 -4.72
C LEU A 379 -9.51 11.94 -3.34
N PRO A 380 -9.79 11.06 -2.36
CA PRO A 380 -9.34 11.23 -0.97
C PRO A 380 -7.84 11.45 -0.83
N LEU A 381 -7.01 10.63 -1.48
CA LEU A 381 -5.54 10.76 -1.39
C LEU A 381 -5.05 12.11 -1.93
N ALA A 382 -5.60 12.55 -3.06
CA ALA A 382 -5.21 13.84 -3.64
C ALA A 382 -5.59 15.01 -2.73
N ILE A 383 -6.79 14.94 -2.12
CA ILE A 383 -7.27 15.94 -1.15
C ILE A 383 -6.38 15.97 0.09
N GLU A 384 -6.01 14.81 0.64
CA GLU A 384 -5.12 14.71 1.81
C GLU A 384 -3.72 15.27 1.50
N LEU A 385 -3.18 14.98 0.31
CA LEU A 385 -1.90 15.52 -0.15
C LEU A 385 -1.95 17.04 -0.34
N ALA A 386 -3.03 17.55 -0.91
CA ALA A 386 -3.24 18.99 -1.10
C ALA A 386 -3.39 19.73 0.24
N ALA A 387 -4.23 19.21 1.14
CA ALA A 387 -4.38 19.74 2.49
C ALA A 387 -3.05 19.72 3.27
N GLY A 388 -2.17 18.73 2.98
CA GLY A 388 -0.82 18.64 3.53
C GLY A 388 0.09 19.80 3.17
N GLN A 389 -0.23 20.58 2.11
CA GLN A 389 0.57 21.71 1.65
C GLN A 389 0.14 23.05 2.27
N ILE A 390 -0.92 23.08 3.09
CA ILE A 390 -1.48 24.32 3.68
C ILE A 390 -0.48 25.03 4.59
N ASN A 391 0.49 24.34 5.16
CA ASN A 391 1.56 24.99 5.93
C ASN A 391 2.56 25.78 5.06
N LEU A 392 2.61 25.50 3.75
CA LEU A 392 3.53 26.15 2.80
C LEU A 392 2.82 27.15 1.90
N PHE A 393 1.57 26.89 1.53
CA PHE A 393 0.79 27.67 0.58
C PHE A 393 -0.56 28.06 1.17
N SER A 394 -0.98 29.32 0.92
CA SER A 394 -2.38 29.68 1.14
C SER A 394 -3.30 28.90 0.19
N PRO A 395 -4.59 28.72 0.50
CA PRO A 395 -5.53 28.05 -0.42
C PRO A 395 -5.50 28.62 -1.84
N ALA A 396 -5.41 29.94 -2.00
CA ALA A 396 -5.36 30.59 -3.31
C ALA A 396 -4.08 30.21 -4.10
N MET A 397 -2.90 30.26 -3.45
CA MET A 397 -1.65 29.85 -4.07
C MET A 397 -1.64 28.33 -4.40
N LEU A 398 -2.25 27.53 -3.54
CA LEU A 398 -2.37 26.09 -3.77
C LEU A 398 -3.24 25.81 -5.00
N LEU A 399 -4.38 26.50 -5.15
CA LEU A 399 -5.25 26.37 -6.31
C LEU A 399 -4.50 26.75 -7.60
N GLU A 400 -3.83 27.90 -7.63
CA GLU A 400 -3.03 28.34 -8.77
C GLU A 400 -1.97 27.30 -9.18
N LYS A 401 -1.29 26.71 -8.20
CA LYS A 401 -0.30 25.65 -8.47
C LYS A 401 -0.95 24.38 -9.01
N LEU A 402 -2.10 23.98 -8.50
CA LEU A 402 -2.85 22.80 -8.95
C LEU A 402 -3.44 22.98 -10.35
N GLU A 403 -3.78 24.20 -10.74
CA GLU A 403 -4.23 24.52 -12.10
C GLU A 403 -3.09 24.34 -13.12
N ASN A 404 -1.84 24.56 -12.70
CA ASN A 404 -0.66 24.43 -13.56
C ASN A 404 -0.04 23.01 -13.54
N SER A 405 -0.05 22.30 -12.43
CA SER A 405 0.51 20.94 -12.30
C SER A 405 0.07 20.26 -11.01
N LEU A 406 -0.16 18.96 -11.09
CA LEU A 406 -0.40 18.11 -9.91
C LEU A 406 0.89 17.66 -9.19
N ASP A 407 2.07 18.02 -9.65
CA ASP A 407 3.35 17.68 -9.02
C ASP A 407 3.54 18.30 -7.62
N VAL A 408 2.70 19.29 -7.26
CA VAL A 408 2.65 19.86 -5.92
C VAL A 408 2.13 18.85 -4.87
N LEU A 409 1.42 17.79 -5.30
CA LEU A 409 0.83 16.79 -4.43
C LEU A 409 1.88 15.80 -3.91
N LYS A 410 2.56 16.19 -2.82
CA LYS A 410 3.59 15.38 -2.16
C LYS A 410 3.29 15.24 -0.68
N ALA A 411 3.43 14.03 -0.13
CA ALA A 411 3.29 13.78 1.30
C ALA A 411 4.63 13.95 2.02
N ASN A 412 4.61 14.66 3.13
CA ASN A 412 5.73 14.76 4.07
C ASN A 412 5.61 13.76 5.24
N PHE A 413 4.66 12.82 5.18
CA PHE A 413 4.42 11.83 6.22
C PHE A 413 5.35 10.63 6.11
N ARG A 414 5.87 10.15 7.26
CA ARG A 414 6.85 9.03 7.33
C ARG A 414 6.20 7.66 7.34
N ASP A 415 4.94 7.57 7.73
CA ASP A 415 4.13 6.36 7.90
C ASP A 415 3.38 5.91 6.62
N ILE A 416 3.49 6.70 5.54
CA ILE A 416 2.85 6.39 4.26
C ILE A 416 3.84 5.62 3.35
N PRO A 417 3.41 4.50 2.73
CA PRO A 417 4.21 3.77 1.74
C PRO A 417 4.68 4.68 0.59
N ASP A 418 5.91 4.48 0.10
CA ASP A 418 6.50 5.32 -0.96
C ASP A 418 5.62 5.46 -2.20
N ARG A 419 4.86 4.42 -2.56
CA ARG A 419 3.88 4.42 -3.66
C ARG A 419 2.72 5.41 -3.46
N GLN A 420 2.44 5.83 -2.23
CA GLN A 420 1.36 6.77 -1.88
C GLN A 420 1.90 8.15 -1.47
N LYS A 421 3.22 8.34 -1.41
CA LYS A 421 3.82 9.62 -1.03
C LYS A 421 3.59 10.73 -2.04
N THR A 422 3.33 10.39 -3.29
CA THR A 422 2.91 11.35 -4.30
C THR A 422 1.78 10.75 -5.13
N MET A 423 0.91 11.59 -5.64
CA MET A 423 -0.12 11.16 -6.57
C MET A 423 0.50 10.52 -7.81
N ARG A 424 1.59 11.10 -8.32
CA ARG A 424 2.35 10.58 -9.46
C ARG A 424 2.87 9.16 -9.24
N ASN A 425 3.39 8.84 -8.04
CA ASN A 425 3.86 7.48 -7.74
C ASN A 425 2.71 6.47 -7.71
N THR A 426 1.54 6.88 -7.20
CA THR A 426 0.34 6.02 -7.16
C THR A 426 -0.13 5.65 -8.56
N ILE A 427 -0.11 6.62 -9.48
CA ILE A 427 -0.49 6.41 -10.89
C ILE A 427 0.59 5.59 -11.61
N ALA A 428 1.87 5.96 -11.45
CA ALA A 428 2.99 5.28 -12.08
C ALA A 428 2.99 3.78 -11.78
N TRP A 429 2.69 3.42 -10.54
CA TRP A 429 2.58 2.02 -10.15
C TRP A 429 1.39 1.31 -10.84
N SER A 430 0.21 1.97 -10.96
CA SER A 430 -0.93 1.42 -11.71
C SER A 430 -0.60 1.23 -13.19
N PHE A 431 0.09 2.21 -13.77
CA PHE A 431 0.51 2.20 -15.17
C PHE A 431 1.53 1.08 -15.46
N GLN A 432 2.44 0.78 -14.53
CA GLN A 432 3.41 -0.32 -14.66
C GLN A 432 2.78 -1.71 -14.66
N LEU A 433 1.57 -1.87 -14.12
CA LEU A 433 0.84 -3.15 -14.12
C LEU A 433 0.10 -3.42 -15.46
N LEU A 434 0.11 -2.46 -16.38
CA LEU A 434 -0.51 -2.59 -17.68
C LEU A 434 0.41 -3.31 -18.68
N SER A 435 -0.18 -4.03 -19.64
CA SER A 435 0.55 -4.49 -20.81
C SER A 435 1.03 -3.32 -21.68
N ALA A 436 1.94 -3.57 -22.61
CA ALA A 436 2.45 -2.52 -23.50
C ALA A 436 1.34 -1.92 -24.37
N GLU A 437 0.39 -2.75 -24.82
CA GLU A 437 -0.76 -2.36 -25.63
C GLU A 437 -1.74 -1.51 -24.81
N GLU A 438 -2.04 -1.92 -23.57
CA GLU A 438 -2.89 -1.17 -22.62
C GLU A 438 -2.27 0.19 -22.26
N GLN A 439 -0.94 0.24 -22.02
CA GLN A 439 -0.22 1.48 -21.78
C GLN A 439 -0.33 2.43 -22.97
N ASN A 440 -0.13 1.88 -24.19
CA ASN A 440 -0.22 2.65 -25.41
C ASN A 440 -1.64 3.21 -25.62
N LEU A 441 -2.67 2.39 -25.44
CA LEU A 441 -4.07 2.82 -25.53
C LEU A 441 -4.37 3.92 -24.50
N LEU A 442 -4.02 3.72 -23.25
CA LEU A 442 -4.28 4.69 -22.18
C LEU A 442 -3.57 6.05 -22.42
N MET A 443 -2.32 6.00 -22.94
CA MET A 443 -1.59 7.21 -23.33
C MET A 443 -2.29 7.96 -24.48
N HIS A 444 -2.74 7.26 -25.51
CA HIS A 444 -3.44 7.90 -26.64
C HIS A 444 -4.82 8.43 -26.26
N MET A 445 -5.54 7.75 -25.38
CA MET A 445 -6.81 8.27 -24.84
C MET A 445 -6.64 9.58 -24.06
N SER A 446 -5.47 9.84 -23.48
CA SER A 446 -5.21 11.03 -22.67
C SER A 446 -5.27 12.35 -23.44
N ILE A 447 -5.16 12.33 -24.76
CA ILE A 447 -5.29 13.54 -25.58
C ILE A 447 -6.73 14.08 -25.61
N PHE A 448 -7.73 13.29 -25.27
CA PHE A 448 -9.12 13.74 -25.21
C PHE A 448 -9.43 14.36 -23.84
N HIS A 449 -9.77 15.64 -23.83
CA HIS A 449 -9.99 16.37 -22.57
C HIS A 449 -11.31 16.01 -21.86
N SER A 450 -12.37 15.78 -22.61
CA SER A 450 -13.70 15.42 -22.07
C SER A 450 -14.07 13.95 -22.32
N GLY A 451 -13.06 13.08 -22.36
CA GLY A 451 -13.24 11.69 -22.76
C GLY A 451 -13.46 11.53 -24.26
N CYS A 452 -13.59 10.31 -24.69
CA CYS A 452 -13.65 9.95 -26.11
C CYS A 452 -14.71 8.89 -26.37
N ARG A 453 -15.23 8.89 -27.60
CA ARG A 453 -16.07 7.84 -28.14
C ARG A 453 -15.21 6.75 -28.75
N LEU A 454 -15.79 5.57 -28.97
CA LEU A 454 -15.08 4.44 -29.56
C LEU A 454 -14.49 4.78 -30.94
N ASP A 455 -15.28 5.41 -31.82
CA ASP A 455 -14.84 5.82 -33.15
C ASP A 455 -13.64 6.79 -33.16
N GLY A 456 -13.55 7.64 -32.14
CA GLY A 456 -12.38 8.50 -31.92
C GLY A 456 -11.13 7.73 -31.50
N ILE A 457 -11.29 6.72 -30.64
CA ILE A 457 -10.18 5.87 -30.22
C ILE A 457 -9.68 5.02 -31.39
N GLU A 458 -10.59 4.40 -32.16
CA GLU A 458 -10.29 3.63 -33.37
C GLU A 458 -9.46 4.45 -34.35
N SER A 459 -9.91 5.69 -34.63
CA SER A 459 -9.23 6.59 -35.58
C SER A 459 -7.79 6.89 -35.17
N ILE A 460 -7.53 7.06 -33.87
CA ILE A 460 -6.19 7.40 -33.36
C ILE A 460 -5.29 6.17 -33.27
N MET A 461 -5.83 5.07 -32.76
CA MET A 461 -5.08 3.83 -32.56
C MET A 461 -4.82 3.08 -33.89
N GLY A 462 -5.74 3.18 -34.85
CA GLY A 462 -5.68 2.43 -36.11
C GLY A 462 -5.88 0.92 -35.91
N VAL A 463 -6.63 0.53 -34.88
CA VAL A 463 -6.90 -0.85 -34.47
C VAL A 463 -8.40 -1.11 -34.63
N GLU A 464 -8.80 -2.34 -34.97
CA GLU A 464 -10.20 -2.71 -35.16
C GLU A 464 -10.99 -2.69 -33.83
N ALA A 465 -12.32 -2.42 -33.92
CA ALA A 465 -13.21 -2.28 -32.79
C ALA A 465 -13.16 -3.47 -31.80
N ASP A 466 -13.10 -4.69 -32.29
CA ASP A 466 -13.13 -5.90 -31.46
C ASP A 466 -11.91 -6.00 -30.55
N GLU A 467 -10.73 -5.67 -31.03
CA GLU A 467 -9.50 -5.64 -30.24
C GLU A 467 -9.54 -4.52 -29.19
N LEU A 468 -10.05 -3.34 -29.57
CA LEU A 468 -10.23 -2.22 -28.66
C LEU A 468 -11.21 -2.52 -27.54
N TYR A 469 -12.29 -3.25 -27.77
CA TYR A 469 -13.25 -3.62 -26.72
C TYR A 469 -12.60 -4.41 -25.59
N PHE A 470 -11.72 -5.36 -25.90
CA PHE A 470 -11.00 -6.12 -24.90
C PHE A 470 -10.07 -5.23 -24.07
N MET A 471 -9.29 -4.37 -24.73
CA MET A 471 -8.38 -3.46 -24.03
C MET A 471 -9.12 -2.41 -23.18
N LEU A 472 -10.20 -1.83 -23.70
CA LEU A 472 -11.04 -0.89 -22.95
C LEU A 472 -11.69 -1.56 -21.75
N GLY A 473 -12.17 -2.80 -21.91
CA GLY A 473 -12.70 -3.62 -20.82
C GLY A 473 -11.66 -3.82 -19.72
N ALA A 474 -10.43 -4.19 -20.08
CA ALA A 474 -9.32 -4.36 -19.13
C ALA A 474 -8.97 -3.04 -18.40
N LEU A 475 -8.95 -1.91 -19.09
CA LEU A 475 -8.70 -0.60 -18.49
C LEU A 475 -9.83 -0.16 -17.53
N ILE A 476 -11.09 -0.49 -17.84
CA ILE A 476 -12.25 -0.27 -16.95
C ILE A 476 -12.11 -1.15 -15.72
N ASP A 477 -11.83 -2.45 -15.90
CA ASP A 477 -11.67 -3.41 -14.80
C ASP A 477 -10.53 -2.98 -13.84
N LYS A 478 -9.43 -2.41 -14.39
CA LYS A 478 -8.32 -1.83 -13.63
C LYS A 478 -8.61 -0.43 -13.06
N SER A 479 -9.82 0.08 -13.22
CA SER A 479 -10.26 1.38 -12.70
C SER A 479 -9.39 2.57 -13.15
N LEU A 480 -8.87 2.52 -14.38
CA LEU A 480 -8.08 3.60 -14.99
C LEU A 480 -8.90 4.48 -15.91
N ILE A 481 -9.96 3.92 -16.47
CA ILE A 481 -10.99 4.63 -17.23
C ILE A 481 -12.36 4.20 -16.72
N PHE A 482 -13.38 5.00 -17.02
CA PHE A 482 -14.77 4.68 -16.71
C PHE A 482 -15.66 4.99 -17.92
N LYS A 483 -16.75 4.23 -17.99
CA LYS A 483 -17.76 4.38 -19.01
C LYS A 483 -18.82 5.38 -18.54
N MET A 484 -19.15 6.35 -19.38
CA MET A 484 -20.28 7.23 -19.20
C MET A 484 -21.33 6.95 -20.28
N ASP A 485 -22.57 6.74 -19.85
CA ASP A 485 -23.72 6.57 -20.75
C ASP A 485 -24.41 7.91 -20.96
N GLU A 486 -24.22 8.53 -22.11
CA GLU A 486 -24.88 9.76 -22.51
C GLU A 486 -26.03 9.43 -23.52
N GLY A 487 -27.11 8.83 -23.02
CA GLY A 487 -28.23 8.39 -23.84
C GLY A 487 -27.88 7.20 -24.74
N SER A 488 -27.78 7.43 -26.07
CA SER A 488 -27.41 6.39 -27.03
C SER A 488 -25.90 6.27 -27.31
N VAL A 489 -25.08 7.13 -26.72
CA VAL A 489 -23.64 7.20 -26.99
C VAL A 489 -22.85 6.83 -25.74
N ILE A 490 -21.91 5.89 -25.94
CA ILE A 490 -20.95 5.49 -24.90
C ILE A 490 -19.69 6.34 -25.03
N ARG A 491 -19.27 6.96 -23.93
CA ARG A 491 -17.99 7.65 -23.83
C ARG A 491 -17.10 6.96 -22.80
N PHE A 492 -15.79 6.98 -23.08
CA PHE A 492 -14.76 6.51 -22.15
C PHE A 492 -14.00 7.71 -21.62
N GLN A 493 -13.92 7.83 -20.32
CA GLN A 493 -13.27 8.94 -19.64
C GLN A 493 -12.27 8.42 -18.63
N MET A 494 -11.23 9.20 -18.37
CA MET A 494 -10.27 8.95 -17.28
C MET A 494 -10.24 10.15 -16.35
N LEU A 495 -9.81 9.90 -15.11
CA LEU A 495 -9.63 10.97 -14.13
C LEU A 495 -8.50 11.89 -14.57
N GLU A 496 -8.64 13.20 -14.31
CA GLU A 496 -7.75 14.22 -14.84
C GLU A 496 -6.27 14.00 -14.46
N TYR A 497 -6.02 13.55 -13.23
CA TYR A 497 -4.65 13.24 -12.79
C TYR A 497 -4.02 12.04 -13.51
N ILE A 498 -4.83 11.06 -13.97
CA ILE A 498 -4.38 9.96 -14.83
C ILE A 498 -4.08 10.52 -16.22
N ARG A 499 -4.96 11.39 -16.72
CA ARG A 499 -4.80 12.05 -18.03
C ARG A 499 -3.50 12.83 -18.11
N GLU A 500 -3.21 13.71 -17.15
CA GLU A 500 -1.97 14.49 -17.08
C GLU A 500 -0.73 13.58 -17.06
N PHE A 501 -0.74 12.53 -16.24
CA PHE A 501 0.36 11.56 -16.19
C PHE A 501 0.59 10.87 -17.53
N CYS A 502 -0.48 10.45 -18.22
CA CYS A 502 -0.41 9.78 -19.52
C CYS A 502 0.04 10.73 -20.63
N ILE A 503 -0.38 12.00 -20.61
CA ILE A 503 0.13 13.04 -21.53
C ILE A 503 1.65 13.20 -21.37
N ASP A 504 2.16 13.29 -20.12
CA ASP A 504 3.61 13.39 -19.87
C ASP A 504 4.35 12.17 -20.45
N LYS A 505 3.78 10.98 -20.28
CA LYS A 505 4.34 9.75 -20.85
C LYS A 505 4.31 9.77 -22.38
N LEU A 506 3.21 10.20 -22.98
CA LEU A 506 3.05 10.30 -24.44
C LEU A 506 4.05 11.33 -25.04
N LYS A 507 4.25 12.47 -24.37
CA LYS A 507 5.27 13.45 -24.73
C LYS A 507 6.68 12.87 -24.66
N ALA A 508 6.97 12.10 -23.61
CA ALA A 508 8.28 11.46 -23.42
C ALA A 508 8.60 10.40 -24.49
N THR A 509 7.59 9.79 -25.12
CA THR A 509 7.76 8.86 -26.24
C THR A 509 7.92 9.58 -27.60
N GLY A 510 7.70 10.90 -27.65
CA GLY A 510 7.71 11.67 -28.91
C GLY A 510 6.46 11.47 -29.78
N MET A 511 5.46 10.72 -29.33
CA MET A 511 4.25 10.41 -30.11
C MET A 511 3.12 11.44 -29.92
N TYR A 512 3.29 12.42 -29.03
CA TYR A 512 2.22 13.36 -28.65
C TYR A 512 1.70 14.18 -29.83
N GLU A 513 2.60 14.78 -30.64
CA GLU A 513 2.20 15.58 -31.79
C GLU A 513 1.49 14.75 -32.87
N ALA A 514 1.99 13.55 -33.17
CA ALA A 514 1.35 12.65 -34.14
C ALA A 514 -0.05 12.21 -33.66
N ALA A 515 -0.26 12.02 -32.36
CA ALA A 515 -1.56 11.72 -31.81
C ALA A 515 -2.53 12.92 -31.91
N GLN A 516 -2.04 14.15 -31.70
CA GLN A 516 -2.84 15.37 -31.88
C GLN A 516 -3.22 15.62 -33.35
N GLU A 517 -2.32 15.31 -34.30
CA GLU A 517 -2.63 15.37 -35.72
C GLU A 517 -3.79 14.42 -36.09
N LYS A 518 -3.71 13.16 -35.64
CA LYS A 518 -4.80 12.19 -35.85
C LYS A 518 -6.10 12.63 -35.21
N GLN A 519 -6.04 13.25 -34.01
CA GLN A 519 -7.21 13.81 -33.34
C GLN A 519 -7.82 14.96 -34.17
N ALA A 520 -6.98 15.82 -34.75
CA ALA A 520 -7.44 16.92 -35.59
C ALA A 520 -8.11 16.39 -36.88
N ASP A 521 -7.51 15.39 -37.53
CA ASP A 521 -8.09 14.73 -38.72
C ASP A 521 -9.44 14.09 -38.38
N PHE A 522 -9.54 13.37 -37.28
CA PHE A 522 -10.80 12.77 -36.81
C PHE A 522 -11.90 13.82 -36.63
N TYR A 523 -11.61 14.93 -35.91
CA TYR A 523 -12.61 15.98 -35.72
C TYR A 523 -12.93 16.74 -37.01
N HIS A 524 -11.97 16.91 -37.88
CA HIS A 524 -12.22 17.47 -39.20
C HIS A 524 -13.23 16.62 -40.00
N ASP A 525 -13.03 15.31 -40.02
CA ASP A 525 -13.95 14.38 -40.71
C ASP A 525 -15.35 14.34 -40.04
N CYS A 526 -15.40 14.42 -38.69
CA CYS A 526 -16.66 14.53 -37.98
C CYS A 526 -17.44 15.79 -38.36
N LEU A 527 -16.77 16.94 -38.41
CA LEU A 527 -17.40 18.22 -38.80
C LEU A 527 -17.86 18.21 -40.27
N GLN A 528 -17.09 17.59 -41.17
CA GLN A 528 -17.51 17.41 -42.59
C GLN A 528 -18.77 16.53 -42.70
N ARG A 529 -18.83 15.43 -41.97
CA ARG A 529 -20.02 14.55 -41.90
C ARG A 529 -21.26 15.31 -41.36
N ILE A 530 -21.11 16.09 -40.31
CA ILE A 530 -22.18 16.93 -39.75
C ILE A 530 -22.66 17.94 -40.80
N LYS A 531 -21.74 18.59 -41.53
CA LYS A 531 -22.07 19.55 -42.58
C LYS A 531 -22.87 18.91 -43.73
N LEU A 532 -22.52 17.69 -44.11
CA LEU A 532 -23.23 16.95 -45.17
C LEU A 532 -24.62 16.47 -44.73
N GLN A 533 -24.83 16.29 -43.43
CA GLN A 533 -26.08 15.79 -42.84
C GLN A 533 -27.00 16.90 -42.31
N GLN A 534 -26.61 18.18 -42.35
CA GLN A 534 -27.35 19.33 -41.79
C GLN A 534 -28.84 19.38 -42.18
N ASN A 535 -29.23 18.84 -43.33
CA ASN A 535 -30.59 18.81 -43.79
C ASN A 535 -31.37 17.52 -43.44
N LYS A 536 -30.75 16.57 -42.72
CA LYS A 536 -31.30 15.22 -42.44
C LYS A 536 -31.39 14.90 -40.96
N VAL A 537 -30.72 15.66 -40.09
CA VAL A 537 -30.59 15.41 -38.64
C VAL A 537 -31.17 16.61 -37.90
N ASP A 538 -31.82 16.38 -36.77
CA ASP A 538 -32.36 17.44 -35.90
C ASP A 538 -31.22 18.38 -35.44
N GLN A 539 -31.46 19.68 -35.57
CA GLN A 539 -30.49 20.71 -35.13
C GLN A 539 -30.15 20.59 -33.64
N ASN A 540 -31.07 20.12 -32.79
CA ASN A 540 -30.83 19.90 -31.39
C ASN A 540 -29.83 18.75 -31.11
N ASP A 541 -29.87 17.70 -31.94
CA ASP A 541 -28.91 16.58 -31.82
C ASP A 541 -27.51 16.99 -32.26
N ILE A 542 -27.42 17.84 -33.30
CA ILE A 542 -26.13 18.42 -33.74
C ILE A 542 -25.56 19.32 -32.61
N LEU A 543 -26.37 20.19 -32.01
CA LEU A 543 -25.93 21.07 -30.93
C LEU A 543 -25.42 20.26 -29.73
N LYS A 544 -26.17 19.25 -29.28
CA LYS A 544 -25.73 18.36 -28.19
C LYS A 544 -24.40 17.67 -28.51
N CYS A 545 -24.24 17.18 -29.75
CA CYS A 545 -22.99 16.55 -30.17
C CYS A 545 -21.81 17.53 -30.08
N LEU A 546 -22.00 18.78 -30.52
CA LEU A 546 -20.97 19.82 -30.47
C LEU A 546 -20.68 20.29 -29.04
N GLU A 547 -21.70 20.38 -28.20
CA GLU A 547 -21.55 20.70 -26.78
C GLU A 547 -20.72 19.64 -26.06
N ASN A 548 -20.99 18.36 -26.29
CA ASN A 548 -20.24 17.25 -25.69
C ASN A 548 -18.78 17.17 -26.15
N GLU A 549 -18.49 17.63 -27.37
CA GLU A 549 -17.13 17.66 -27.94
C GLU A 549 -16.45 19.03 -27.80
N HIS A 550 -17.08 20.01 -27.15
CA HIS A 550 -16.60 21.40 -27.09
C HIS A 550 -15.13 21.51 -26.65
N ASN A 551 -14.74 20.85 -25.56
CA ASN A 551 -13.39 20.92 -25.03
C ASN A 551 -12.37 20.24 -25.95
N ASN A 552 -12.74 19.11 -26.55
CA ASN A 552 -11.88 18.42 -27.51
C ASN A 552 -11.68 19.26 -28.78
N LEU A 553 -12.75 19.86 -29.31
CA LEU A 553 -12.69 20.76 -30.48
C LEU A 553 -11.84 22.00 -30.19
N ARG A 554 -11.99 22.60 -29.01
CA ARG A 554 -11.18 23.74 -28.59
C ARG A 554 -9.69 23.38 -28.57
N GLN A 555 -9.34 22.26 -27.97
CA GLN A 555 -7.96 21.77 -27.92
C GLN A 555 -7.36 21.55 -29.32
N VAL A 556 -8.14 20.95 -30.23
CA VAL A 556 -7.72 20.77 -31.64
C VAL A 556 -7.49 22.13 -32.32
N MET A 557 -8.38 23.11 -32.09
CA MET A 557 -8.20 24.45 -32.65
C MET A 557 -6.94 25.14 -32.12
N ASP A 558 -6.69 25.06 -30.80
CA ASP A 558 -5.49 25.63 -30.18
C ASP A 558 -4.23 24.99 -30.80
N PHE A 559 -4.18 23.67 -30.94
CA PHE A 559 -3.07 22.96 -31.60
C PHE A 559 -2.84 23.39 -33.06
N LEU A 560 -3.92 23.53 -33.85
CA LEU A 560 -3.80 23.97 -35.24
C LEU A 560 -3.37 25.43 -35.40
N LEU A 561 -3.68 26.28 -34.41
CA LEU A 561 -3.24 27.68 -34.36
C LEU A 561 -1.76 27.82 -33.97
N GLU A 562 -1.25 26.96 -33.10
CA GLU A 562 0.17 26.92 -32.72
C GLU A 562 1.08 26.41 -33.86
N LYS A 563 0.56 25.61 -34.76
CA LYS A 563 1.30 25.11 -35.94
C LYS A 563 1.38 26.09 -37.11
N LYS A 564 0.63 27.18 -37.08
CA LYS A 564 0.70 28.27 -38.10
C LYS A 564 1.75 29.30 -37.73
#